data_3cc318bfc8bf7c17a99a5cf12b49aee0
#
_entry.id   3cc318bfc8bf7c17a99a5cf12b49aee0
#
_cell.length_a   1.000
_cell.length_b   1.000
_cell.length_c   1.000
_cell.angle_alpha   90.00
_cell.angle_beta   90.00
_cell.angle_gamma   90.00
#
_symmetry.space_group_name_H-M   'P 1'
#
loop_
_entity.id
_entity.type
_entity.pdbx_description
1 polymer ?
#
loop_
_entity_poly.entity_id
_entity_poly.type
_entity_poly.pdbx_seq_one_letter_code
_entity_poly.pdbx_strand_id
1 'polypeptide(L)'
;PVTFSNPDEAVALGAALYIAYKSDPSDLTPLQKKSIEKVKISDISSKYFGTLALVENTATDIKEIQNCVIIKKGEKIPCVVTESFYTTQDGQTGLDCSVTEANTEESDQEFVNIRCNESLPLPGGRTSGQEIQITYSYNDNQIMICSFLDVASGAKKDIEVDVSAGESKDSEIDINDFTVE
;
A
#
# COMPACT_ATOMS: atom_id res chain seq x y z
N PRO A 1 27.32 20.08 -2.19
CA PRO A 1 25.98 20.66 -2.28
C PRO A 1 25.83 21.31 -3.65
N VAL A 2 24.82 20.91 -4.41
CA VAL A 2 24.49 21.59 -5.67
C VAL A 2 23.70 22.83 -5.29
N THR A 3 24.25 24.01 -5.50
CA THR A 3 23.57 25.27 -5.32
C THR A 3 22.92 25.65 -6.65
N PHE A 4 21.59 25.64 -6.70
CA PHE A 4 20.85 26.16 -7.84
C PHE A 4 20.64 27.66 -7.70
N SER A 5 20.92 28.43 -8.76
CA SER A 5 20.71 29.87 -8.77
C SER A 5 19.27 30.27 -9.12
N ASN A 6 18.50 29.35 -9.72
CA ASN A 6 17.12 29.56 -10.15
C ASN A 6 16.23 28.35 -9.78
N PRO A 7 15.21 28.52 -8.92
CA PRO A 7 14.31 27.45 -8.53
C PRO A 7 13.55 26.81 -9.70
N ASP A 8 13.14 27.59 -10.71
CA ASP A 8 12.38 27.09 -11.85
C ASP A 8 13.25 26.18 -12.74
N GLU A 9 14.54 26.51 -12.91
CA GLU A 9 15.50 25.64 -13.58
C GLU A 9 15.75 24.34 -12.80
N ALA A 10 15.75 24.39 -11.47
CA ALA A 10 15.93 23.23 -10.62
C ALA A 10 14.80 22.22 -10.79
N VAL A 11 13.54 22.69 -10.86
CA VAL A 11 12.35 21.85 -11.09
C VAL A 11 12.42 21.21 -12.47
N ALA A 12 12.71 22.00 -13.53
CA ALA A 12 12.80 21.49 -14.89
C ALA A 12 13.92 20.46 -15.04
N LEU A 13 15.09 20.71 -14.45
CA LEU A 13 16.22 19.78 -14.46
C LEU A 13 15.90 18.50 -13.68
N GLY A 14 15.24 18.61 -12.54
CA GLY A 14 14.80 17.47 -11.74
C GLY A 14 13.82 16.58 -12.52
N ALA A 15 12.84 17.18 -13.18
CA ALA A 15 11.89 16.46 -14.04
C ALA A 15 12.59 15.76 -15.21
N ALA A 16 13.53 16.43 -15.89
CA ALA A 16 14.29 15.84 -16.99
C ALA A 16 15.16 14.65 -16.53
N LEU A 17 15.80 14.76 -15.37
CA LEU A 17 16.58 13.66 -14.78
C LEU A 17 15.68 12.49 -14.37
N TYR A 18 14.50 12.76 -13.82
CA TYR A 18 13.54 11.73 -13.46
C TYR A 18 13.03 10.97 -14.68
N ILE A 19 12.67 11.68 -15.76
CA ILE A 19 12.26 11.07 -17.03
C ILE A 19 13.38 10.18 -17.56
N ALA A 20 14.63 10.69 -17.61
CA ALA A 20 15.77 9.91 -18.08
C ALA A 20 16.02 8.66 -17.21
N TYR A 21 15.84 8.76 -15.89
CA TYR A 21 15.97 7.64 -14.96
C TYR A 21 14.92 6.54 -15.21
N LYS A 22 13.68 6.94 -15.56
CA LYS A 22 12.56 6.02 -15.84
C LYS A 22 12.55 5.49 -17.29
N SER A 23 13.31 6.07 -18.20
CA SER A 23 13.37 5.65 -19.59
C SER A 23 14.16 4.35 -19.77
N ASP A 24 13.85 3.61 -20.83
CA ASP A 24 14.67 2.45 -21.21
C ASP A 24 16.10 2.91 -21.50
N PRO A 25 17.11 2.24 -20.93
CA PRO A 25 18.52 2.57 -21.21
C PRO A 25 18.89 2.55 -22.69
N SER A 26 18.17 1.80 -23.55
CA SER A 26 18.39 1.80 -25.01
C SER A 26 18.04 3.12 -25.68
N ASP A 27 17.09 3.86 -25.14
CA ASP A 27 16.58 5.13 -25.69
C ASP A 27 17.44 6.34 -25.28
N LEU A 28 18.37 6.14 -24.35
CA LEU A 28 19.20 7.21 -23.81
C LEU A 28 20.52 7.39 -24.60
N THR A 29 20.84 8.64 -24.86
CA THR A 29 22.17 9.01 -25.38
C THR A 29 23.28 8.71 -24.37
N PRO A 30 24.54 8.54 -24.80
CA PRO A 30 25.68 8.31 -23.89
C PRO A 30 25.84 9.40 -22.83
N LEU A 31 25.50 10.65 -23.16
CA LEU A 31 25.55 11.77 -22.22
C LEU A 31 24.46 11.66 -21.13
N GLN A 32 23.24 11.31 -21.53
CA GLN A 32 22.15 11.11 -20.60
C GLN A 32 22.43 9.93 -19.65
N LYS A 33 22.93 8.79 -20.17
CA LYS A 33 23.36 7.65 -19.35
C LYS A 33 24.36 8.07 -18.27
N LYS A 34 25.40 8.82 -18.67
CA LYS A 34 26.41 9.32 -17.74
C LYS A 34 25.84 10.28 -16.69
N SER A 35 24.82 11.07 -17.07
CA SER A 35 24.17 12.02 -16.16
C SER A 35 23.35 11.30 -15.08
N ILE A 36 22.70 10.19 -15.42
CA ILE A 36 21.87 9.43 -14.47
C ILE A 36 22.64 8.38 -13.67
N GLU A 37 23.86 8.00 -14.07
CA GLU A 37 24.70 7.02 -13.36
C GLU A 37 24.89 7.35 -11.87
N LYS A 38 24.91 8.64 -11.53
CA LYS A 38 25.09 9.13 -10.15
C LYS A 38 23.80 9.55 -9.47
N VAL A 39 22.68 9.50 -10.20
CA VAL A 39 21.37 9.89 -9.66
C VAL A 39 20.77 8.69 -8.97
N LYS A 40 20.57 8.79 -7.66
CA LYS A 40 19.86 7.82 -6.87
C LYS A 40 18.53 8.43 -6.48
N ILE A 41 17.46 8.04 -7.17
CA ILE A 41 16.10 8.43 -6.83
C ILE A 41 15.55 7.31 -5.95
N SER A 42 15.00 7.67 -4.81
CA SER A 42 14.39 6.75 -3.87
C SER A 42 13.08 7.36 -3.42
N ASP A 43 11.99 6.73 -3.79
CA ASP A 43 10.66 7.09 -3.31
C ASP A 43 10.38 6.41 -1.97
N ILE A 44 9.42 6.94 -1.25
CA ILE A 44 8.95 6.38 0.03
C ILE A 44 7.43 6.31 0.01
N SER A 45 6.86 5.37 0.75
CA SER A 45 5.42 5.31 0.99
C SER A 45 4.95 6.58 1.70
N SER A 46 3.98 7.28 1.12
CA SER A 46 3.38 8.48 1.71
C SER A 46 2.33 8.19 2.77
N LYS A 47 1.88 6.94 2.85
CA LYS A 47 0.80 6.45 3.71
C LYS A 47 1.20 5.18 4.45
N TYR A 48 0.41 4.82 5.47
CA TYR A 48 0.39 3.50 6.07
C TYR A 48 -0.58 2.62 5.31
N PHE A 49 -0.19 1.38 5.01
CA PHE A 49 -1.06 0.37 4.41
C PHE A 49 -1.12 -0.85 5.31
N GLY A 50 -2.30 -1.41 5.45
CA GLY A 50 -2.52 -2.54 6.34
C GLY A 50 -3.71 -3.39 5.91
N THR A 51 -4.11 -4.28 6.81
CA THR A 51 -5.28 -5.14 6.68
C THR A 51 -6.05 -5.18 8.00
N LEU A 52 -7.34 -5.45 7.93
CA LEU A 52 -8.15 -5.69 9.13
C LEU A 52 -7.98 -7.15 9.56
N ALA A 53 -7.68 -7.35 10.82
CA ALA A 53 -7.55 -8.68 11.42
C ALA A 53 -8.17 -8.72 12.81
N LEU A 54 -8.60 -9.91 13.23
CA LEU A 54 -9.08 -10.14 14.58
C LEU A 54 -7.87 -10.29 15.51
N VAL A 55 -7.69 -9.34 16.39
CA VAL A 55 -6.59 -9.29 17.37
C VAL A 55 -7.13 -9.54 18.76
N GLU A 56 -6.46 -10.43 19.49
CA GLU A 56 -6.81 -10.71 20.90
C GLU A 56 -6.07 -9.73 21.81
N ASN A 57 -6.81 -8.97 22.54
CA ASN A 57 -6.27 -8.09 23.57
C ASN A 57 -5.88 -8.93 24.80
N THR A 58 -4.60 -9.16 24.99
CA THR A 58 -4.06 -9.99 26.07
C THR A 58 -4.37 -9.50 27.49
N ALA A 59 -4.79 -8.25 27.65
CA ALA A 59 -5.17 -7.69 28.94
C ALA A 59 -6.65 -7.92 29.30
N THR A 60 -7.51 -8.09 28.30
CA THR A 60 -8.97 -8.19 28.47
C THR A 60 -9.57 -9.50 27.98
N ASP A 61 -8.79 -10.35 27.28
CA ASP A 61 -9.24 -11.55 26.55
C ASP A 61 -10.37 -11.25 25.52
N ILE A 62 -10.51 -9.99 25.14
CA ILE A 62 -11.50 -9.57 24.13
C ILE A 62 -10.85 -9.59 22.76
N LYS A 63 -11.54 -10.20 21.79
CA LYS A 63 -11.13 -10.18 20.39
C LYS A 63 -11.80 -9.01 19.68
N GLU A 64 -11.01 -8.16 19.07
CA GLU A 64 -11.47 -6.98 18.35
C GLU A 64 -10.88 -6.95 16.94
N ILE A 65 -11.64 -6.42 15.98
CA ILE A 65 -11.11 -6.16 14.66
C ILE A 65 -10.22 -4.92 14.74
N GLN A 66 -8.97 -5.09 14.42
CA GLN A 66 -7.99 -4.01 14.40
C GLN A 66 -7.30 -3.92 13.04
N ASN A 67 -6.83 -2.72 12.73
CA ASN A 67 -5.95 -2.50 11.58
C ASN A 67 -4.53 -2.91 11.93
N CYS A 68 -4.00 -3.87 11.17
CA CYS A 68 -2.63 -4.33 11.26
C CYS A 68 -1.83 -3.69 10.13
N VAL A 69 -0.92 -2.76 10.47
CA VAL A 69 -0.08 -2.08 9.50
C VAL A 69 0.97 -3.04 8.94
N ILE A 70 1.07 -3.13 7.61
CA ILE A 70 2.03 -3.96 6.88
C ILE A 70 3.13 -3.09 6.26
N ILE A 71 2.77 -2.01 5.56
CA ILE A 71 3.73 -1.03 5.03
C ILE A 71 3.60 0.26 5.82
N LYS A 72 4.73 0.73 6.38
CA LYS A 72 4.75 1.99 7.14
C LYS A 72 5.00 3.18 6.22
N LYS A 73 4.42 4.32 6.60
CA LYS A 73 4.78 5.61 5.98
C LYS A 73 6.28 5.87 6.15
N GLY A 74 6.92 6.28 5.07
CA GLY A 74 8.37 6.50 5.02
C GLY A 74 9.15 5.25 4.62
N GLU A 75 8.52 4.07 4.48
CA GLU A 75 9.16 2.88 3.92
C GLU A 75 9.62 3.14 2.49
N LYS A 76 10.85 2.74 2.17
CA LYS A 76 11.39 2.91 0.81
C LYS A 76 10.68 2.00 -0.17
N ILE A 77 10.31 2.55 -1.32
CA ILE A 77 9.75 1.80 -2.43
C ILE A 77 10.76 1.74 -3.59
N PRO A 78 10.81 0.64 -4.37
CA PRO A 78 9.96 -0.55 -4.25
C PRO A 78 10.26 -1.38 -2.99
N CYS A 79 9.22 -1.97 -2.40
CA CYS A 79 9.35 -2.87 -1.26
C CYS A 79 8.39 -4.06 -1.36
N VAL A 80 8.75 -5.12 -0.64
CA VAL A 80 7.91 -6.31 -0.45
C VAL A 80 7.93 -6.65 1.02
N VAL A 81 6.77 -6.66 1.66
CA VAL A 81 6.60 -6.98 3.08
C VAL A 81 5.61 -8.11 3.21
N THR A 82 5.95 -9.12 4.00
CA THR A 82 5.10 -10.28 4.28
C THR A 82 4.89 -10.42 5.77
N GLU A 83 3.63 -10.58 6.17
CA GLU A 83 3.23 -10.84 7.55
C GLU A 83 2.37 -12.11 7.62
N SER A 84 2.49 -12.84 8.73
CA SER A 84 1.74 -14.07 8.96
C SER A 84 0.58 -13.82 9.90
N PHE A 85 -0.60 -14.24 9.48
CA PHE A 85 -1.84 -14.24 10.24
C PHE A 85 -2.35 -15.68 10.37
N TYR A 86 -3.38 -15.89 11.20
CA TYR A 86 -3.89 -17.23 11.45
C TYR A 86 -5.41 -17.24 11.47
N THR A 87 -6.01 -18.32 10.97
CA THR A 87 -7.45 -18.53 11.07
C THR A 87 -7.86 -18.65 12.55
N THR A 88 -8.99 -18.05 12.91
CA THR A 88 -9.43 -17.91 14.31
C THR A 88 -10.48 -18.92 14.73
N GLN A 89 -11.12 -19.61 13.77
CA GLN A 89 -12.24 -20.51 14.04
C GLN A 89 -12.01 -21.88 13.37
N ASP A 90 -12.45 -22.94 14.05
CA ASP A 90 -12.52 -24.27 13.45
C ASP A 90 -13.57 -24.26 12.33
N GLY A 91 -13.23 -24.90 11.21
CA GLY A 91 -14.10 -24.97 10.06
C GLY A 91 -14.28 -23.65 9.30
N GLN A 92 -13.43 -22.65 9.52
CA GLN A 92 -13.49 -21.37 8.80
C GLN A 92 -13.40 -21.62 7.28
N THR A 93 -14.38 -21.11 6.53
CA THR A 93 -14.54 -21.32 5.08
C THR A 93 -14.28 -20.08 4.24
N GLY A 94 -13.94 -18.95 4.87
CA GLY A 94 -13.65 -17.70 4.19
C GLY A 94 -12.70 -16.81 4.96
N LEU A 95 -12.02 -15.95 4.23
CA LEU A 95 -11.16 -14.89 4.74
C LEU A 95 -11.55 -13.58 4.07
N ASP A 96 -11.77 -12.55 4.86
CA ASP A 96 -11.94 -11.19 4.35
C ASP A 96 -10.56 -10.59 4.04
N CYS A 97 -10.32 -10.30 2.77
CA CYS A 97 -9.09 -9.71 2.27
C CYS A 97 -9.28 -8.21 2.15
N SER A 98 -9.06 -7.49 3.24
CA SER A 98 -9.17 -6.03 3.27
C SER A 98 -7.80 -5.38 3.04
N VAL A 99 -7.79 -4.29 2.27
CA VAL A 99 -6.62 -3.42 2.13
C VAL A 99 -7.00 -2.05 2.70
N THR A 100 -6.26 -1.61 3.70
CA THR A 100 -6.49 -0.34 4.39
C THR A 100 -5.41 0.67 4.09
N GLU A 101 -5.77 1.95 4.19
CA GLU A 101 -4.89 3.10 4.04
C GLU A 101 -5.13 4.10 5.17
N ALA A 102 -4.06 4.66 5.74
CA ALA A 102 -4.15 5.71 6.76
C ALA A 102 -3.03 6.74 6.62
N ASN A 103 -3.26 7.97 7.13
CA ASN A 103 -2.25 9.03 7.17
C ASN A 103 -1.30 8.90 8.37
N THR A 104 -1.78 8.26 9.43
CA THR A 104 -1.14 8.03 10.73
C THR A 104 -1.11 6.53 11.04
N GLU A 105 -0.29 6.10 11.98
CA GLU A 105 -0.24 4.70 12.41
C GLU A 105 -1.44 4.44 13.32
N GLU A 106 -2.51 3.88 12.72
CA GLU A 106 -3.78 3.62 13.38
C GLU A 106 -4.03 2.12 13.53
N SER A 107 -4.47 1.72 14.71
CA SER A 107 -4.94 0.35 14.97
C SER A 107 -6.47 0.24 14.94
N ASP A 108 -7.18 1.33 15.19
CA ASP A 108 -8.63 1.37 15.15
C ASP A 108 -9.15 1.42 13.72
N GLN A 109 -10.05 0.49 13.38
CA GLN A 109 -10.64 0.41 12.05
C GLN A 109 -11.48 1.65 11.67
N GLU A 110 -11.97 2.43 12.65
CA GLU A 110 -12.78 3.62 12.38
C GLU A 110 -11.95 4.77 11.79
N PHE A 111 -10.63 4.77 12.00
CA PHE A 111 -9.72 5.83 11.52
C PHE A 111 -8.92 5.44 10.28
N VAL A 112 -9.25 4.34 9.63
CA VAL A 112 -8.59 3.91 8.39
C VAL A 112 -9.59 3.89 7.23
N ASN A 113 -9.08 4.16 6.03
CA ASN A 113 -9.86 4.02 4.81
C ASN A 113 -9.70 2.60 4.26
N ILE A 114 -10.80 1.92 4.00
CA ILE A 114 -10.79 0.62 3.32
C ILE A 114 -10.75 0.88 1.81
N ARG A 115 -9.62 0.58 1.18
CA ARG A 115 -9.41 0.74 -0.27
C ARG A 115 -10.03 -0.38 -1.07
N CYS A 116 -10.01 -1.59 -0.52
CA CYS A 116 -10.59 -2.77 -1.13
C CYS A 116 -10.96 -3.78 -0.03
N ASN A 117 -12.03 -4.51 -0.25
CA ASN A 117 -12.43 -5.64 0.59
C ASN A 117 -12.99 -6.75 -0.31
N GLU A 118 -12.26 -7.86 -0.38
CA GLU A 118 -12.64 -9.04 -1.17
C GLU A 118 -12.63 -10.29 -0.30
N SER A 119 -13.20 -11.38 -0.79
CA SER A 119 -13.22 -12.64 -0.03
C SER A 119 -12.35 -13.69 -0.69
N LEU A 120 -11.59 -14.44 0.12
CA LEU A 120 -10.87 -15.64 -0.28
C LEU A 120 -11.57 -16.86 0.31
N PRO A 121 -12.16 -17.75 -0.51
CA PRO A 121 -12.71 -19.01 -0.03
C PRO A 121 -11.61 -19.92 0.52
N LEU A 122 -11.85 -20.48 1.69
CA LEU A 122 -10.95 -21.44 2.34
C LEU A 122 -11.56 -22.83 2.37
N PRO A 123 -10.76 -23.92 2.30
CA PRO A 123 -11.26 -25.27 2.48
C PRO A 123 -11.83 -25.46 3.89
N GLY A 124 -13.06 -25.95 3.97
CA GLY A 124 -13.71 -26.26 5.26
C GLY A 124 -13.11 -27.46 5.98
N GLY A 125 -13.56 -27.70 7.22
CA GLY A 125 -13.24 -28.89 8.01
C GLY A 125 -11.83 -28.90 8.62
N ARG A 126 -11.11 -27.78 8.58
CA ARG A 126 -9.79 -27.60 9.21
C ARG A 126 -9.93 -26.97 10.61
N THR A 127 -8.98 -27.25 11.48
CA THR A 127 -8.88 -26.56 12.77
C THR A 127 -8.45 -25.11 12.58
N SER A 128 -8.74 -24.25 13.53
CA SER A 128 -8.17 -22.90 13.64
C SER A 128 -6.65 -22.92 13.70
N GLY A 129 -6.01 -21.77 13.54
CA GLY A 129 -4.55 -21.65 13.55
C GLY A 129 -3.88 -22.01 12.22
N GLN A 130 -4.63 -22.06 11.09
CA GLN A 130 -4.02 -22.21 9.76
C GLN A 130 -3.34 -20.89 9.38
N GLU A 131 -2.10 -20.99 8.90
CA GLU A 131 -1.31 -19.82 8.51
C GLU A 131 -1.84 -19.19 7.21
N ILE A 132 -2.05 -17.89 7.27
CA ILE A 132 -2.37 -17.01 6.15
C ILE A 132 -1.21 -16.03 5.99
N GLN A 133 -0.50 -16.11 4.88
CA GLN A 133 0.53 -15.13 4.55
C GLN A 133 -0.08 -13.97 3.75
N ILE A 134 0.13 -12.75 4.22
CA ILE A 134 -0.26 -11.53 3.54
C ILE A 134 0.99 -10.80 3.10
N THR A 135 1.14 -10.64 1.77
CA THR A 135 2.31 -10.00 1.16
C THR A 135 1.87 -8.75 0.41
N TYR A 136 2.43 -7.62 0.77
CA TYR A 136 2.26 -6.36 0.05
C TYR A 136 3.53 -6.07 -0.76
N SER A 137 3.39 -5.99 -2.08
CA SER A 137 4.44 -5.63 -3.02
C SER A 137 4.12 -4.26 -3.62
N TYR A 138 4.83 -3.23 -3.19
CA TYR A 138 4.63 -1.85 -3.61
C TYR A 138 5.76 -1.43 -4.55
N ASN A 139 5.42 -1.11 -5.79
CA ASN A 139 6.39 -0.74 -6.81
C ASN A 139 6.58 0.78 -6.94
N ASP A 140 7.57 1.18 -7.72
CA ASP A 140 7.92 2.58 -7.97
C ASP A 140 6.99 3.30 -8.97
N ASN A 141 5.96 2.62 -9.50
CA ASN A 141 4.87 3.19 -10.29
C ASN A 141 3.62 3.45 -9.44
N GLN A 142 3.75 3.36 -8.10
CA GLN A 142 2.66 3.53 -7.15
C GLN A 142 1.53 2.50 -7.28
N ILE A 143 1.85 1.33 -7.81
CA ILE A 143 0.95 0.19 -7.83
C ILE A 143 1.36 -0.78 -6.72
N MET A 144 0.40 -1.21 -5.93
CA MET A 144 0.59 -2.19 -4.87
C MET A 144 -0.22 -3.44 -5.15
N ILE A 145 0.45 -4.60 -5.10
CA ILE A 145 -0.19 -5.92 -5.17
C ILE A 145 -0.23 -6.50 -3.77
N CYS A 146 -1.44 -6.73 -3.28
CA CYS A 146 -1.72 -7.32 -1.99
C CYS A 146 -2.13 -8.78 -2.19
N SER A 147 -1.28 -9.70 -1.78
CA SER A 147 -1.49 -11.15 -1.91
C SER A 147 -1.90 -11.74 -0.58
N PHE A 148 -3.00 -12.49 -0.56
CA PHE A 148 -3.48 -13.25 0.58
C PHE A 148 -3.37 -14.73 0.23
N LEU A 149 -2.54 -15.48 0.95
CA LEU A 149 -2.23 -16.89 0.67
C LEU A 149 -2.54 -17.76 1.88
N ASP A 150 -3.43 -18.71 1.74
CA ASP A 150 -3.55 -19.83 2.68
C ASP A 150 -2.42 -20.85 2.41
N VAL A 151 -1.44 -20.87 3.30
CA VAL A 151 -0.20 -21.65 3.10
C VAL A 151 -0.49 -23.14 2.97
N ALA A 152 -1.44 -23.66 3.74
CA ALA A 152 -1.73 -25.10 3.78
C ALA A 152 -2.49 -25.60 2.54
N SER A 153 -3.41 -24.81 1.98
CA SER A 153 -4.20 -25.22 0.81
C SER A 153 -3.65 -24.68 -0.50
N GLY A 154 -2.82 -23.64 -0.47
CA GLY A 154 -2.39 -22.90 -1.65
C GLY A 154 -3.48 -21.97 -2.23
N ALA A 155 -4.63 -21.83 -1.60
CA ALA A 155 -5.65 -20.88 -2.02
C ALA A 155 -5.09 -19.46 -1.91
N LYS A 156 -5.23 -18.68 -2.98
CA LYS A 156 -4.62 -17.35 -3.09
C LYS A 156 -5.58 -16.33 -3.68
N LYS A 157 -5.51 -15.10 -3.18
CA LYS A 157 -6.19 -13.93 -3.71
C LYS A 157 -5.18 -12.81 -3.86
N ASP A 158 -5.09 -12.25 -5.06
CA ASP A 158 -4.29 -11.06 -5.35
C ASP A 158 -5.23 -9.87 -5.61
N ILE A 159 -4.95 -8.73 -4.97
CA ILE A 159 -5.67 -7.48 -5.12
C ILE A 159 -4.66 -6.43 -5.57
N GLU A 160 -4.94 -5.78 -6.69
CA GLU A 160 -4.14 -4.66 -7.18
C GLU A 160 -4.76 -3.34 -6.73
N VAL A 161 -3.95 -2.47 -6.14
CA VAL A 161 -4.34 -1.15 -5.66
C VAL A 161 -3.46 -0.09 -6.33
N ASP A 162 -4.07 0.81 -7.09
CA ASP A 162 -3.43 2.03 -7.56
C ASP A 162 -3.43 3.05 -6.42
N VAL A 163 -2.24 3.29 -5.87
CA VAL A 163 -2.04 4.22 -4.75
C VAL A 163 -2.00 5.67 -5.23
N SER A 164 -1.72 5.91 -6.53
CA SER A 164 -1.70 7.26 -7.11
C SER A 164 -3.10 7.85 -7.28
N ALA A 165 -4.10 6.98 -7.46
CA ALA A 165 -5.49 7.39 -7.49
C ALA A 165 -5.89 7.82 -6.07
N GLY A 166 -5.83 9.12 -5.80
CA GLY A 166 -6.36 9.72 -4.58
C GLY A 166 -7.82 9.32 -4.38
N GLU A 167 -8.32 9.40 -3.15
CA GLU A 167 -9.73 9.20 -2.87
C GLU A 167 -10.56 10.01 -3.86
N SER A 168 -11.26 9.34 -4.77
CA SER A 168 -12.40 9.92 -5.45
C SER A 168 -13.52 10.02 -4.42
N LYS A 169 -13.39 10.95 -3.46
CA LYS A 169 -14.56 11.55 -2.88
C LYS A 169 -15.15 12.41 -3.98
N ASP A 170 -16.04 11.83 -4.77
CA ASP A 170 -17.13 12.56 -5.39
C ASP A 170 -18.04 13.12 -4.28
N SER A 171 -17.49 14.03 -3.49
CA SER A 171 -18.25 15.12 -2.93
C SER A 171 -18.21 16.21 -4.00
N GLU A 172 -19.14 16.17 -4.93
CA GLU A 172 -19.57 17.38 -5.63
C GLU A 172 -19.83 18.40 -4.52
N ILE A 173 -18.85 19.29 -4.33
CA ILE A 173 -19.09 20.53 -3.59
C ILE A 173 -20.03 21.31 -4.50
N ASP A 174 -21.34 21.28 -4.20
CA ASP A 174 -22.30 22.11 -4.87
C ASP A 174 -21.95 23.56 -4.51
N ILE A 175 -21.33 24.23 -5.48
CA ILE A 175 -20.90 25.64 -5.36
C ILE A 175 -22.10 26.58 -5.08
N ASN A 176 -23.34 26.09 -5.25
CA ASN A 176 -24.55 26.85 -4.99
C ASN A 176 -24.92 26.94 -3.49
N ASP A 177 -24.29 26.17 -2.61
CA ASP A 177 -24.50 26.26 -1.15
C ASP A 177 -23.78 27.47 -0.51
N PHE A 178 -23.00 28.22 -1.26
CA PHE A 178 -22.34 29.45 -0.80
C PHE A 178 -23.04 30.69 -1.33
N THR A 179 -24.32 30.86 -1.04
CA THR A 179 -24.98 32.16 -1.15
C THR A 179 -24.65 33.01 0.07
N VAL A 180 -23.82 34.03 -0.15
CA VAL A 180 -23.58 35.11 0.83
C VAL A 180 -24.73 36.09 0.66
N GLU A 181 -25.58 36.24 1.68
CA GLU A 181 -26.50 37.39 1.84
C GLU A 181 -25.74 38.65 2.24
#